data_5ed30eaff7bbc6813a2c08f5aff5bc7a
#
_entry.id   5ed30eaff7bbc6813a2c08f5aff5bc7a
#
_cell.length_a   1.000
_cell.length_b   1.000
_cell.length_c   1.000
_cell.angle_alpha   90.00
_cell.angle_beta   90.00
_cell.angle_gamma   90.00
#
_symmetry.space_group_name_H-M   'P 1'
#
loop_
_entity.id
_entity.type
_entity.pdbx_description
1 polymer ?
#
loop_
_entity_poly.entity_id
_entity_poly.type
_entity_poly.pdbx_seq_one_letter_code
_entity_poly.pdbx_strand_id
1 'polypeptide(L)'
;MRGPKVKPTAPRPVNVDQARGLLAETAEQGEAWEQARDAAVLSLLYGCGLRISEALSLTAADVPLGETLRVTGKGGKMRIVPVLPLVAEAVETYRAQAPFALSPERALFRAKRGGALGPRHVQATMALLRGRLGLPDSATPHALRHSFATHLLGAGADLRVIQELLGHASLSTTQKYTAVDAAGLLAIYESAHPRA
;
A
#
# COMPACT_ATOMS: atom_id res chain seq x y z
N MET A 1 -21.31 -35.13 -9.81
CA MET A 1 -21.93 -33.79 -9.96
C MET A 1 -20.96 -32.73 -9.43
N ARG A 2 -20.44 -31.84 -10.29
CA ARG A 2 -19.66 -30.69 -9.85
C ARG A 2 -20.64 -29.59 -9.44
N GLY A 3 -20.62 -29.16 -8.19
CA GLY A 3 -21.41 -28.05 -7.70
C GLY A 3 -21.16 -26.75 -8.48
N PRO A 4 -22.11 -25.79 -8.46
CA PRO A 4 -21.97 -24.55 -9.20
C PRO A 4 -20.75 -23.79 -8.69
N LYS A 5 -19.87 -23.35 -9.62
CA LYS A 5 -18.75 -22.46 -9.32
C LYS A 5 -19.32 -21.14 -8.78
N VAL A 6 -19.20 -20.90 -7.49
CA VAL A 6 -19.51 -19.62 -6.89
C VAL A 6 -18.60 -18.59 -7.59
N LYS A 7 -19.19 -17.61 -8.28
CA LYS A 7 -18.45 -16.50 -8.85
C LYS A 7 -17.74 -15.78 -7.70
N PRO A 8 -16.43 -15.50 -7.80
CA PRO A 8 -15.74 -14.74 -6.77
C PRO A 8 -16.44 -13.39 -6.64
N THR A 9 -16.98 -13.14 -5.45
CA THR A 9 -17.57 -11.84 -5.10
C THR A 9 -16.46 -10.79 -5.22
N ALA A 10 -16.77 -9.65 -5.85
CA ALA A 10 -15.81 -8.55 -5.92
C ALA A 10 -15.29 -8.22 -4.52
N PRO A 11 -13.97 -7.97 -4.35
CA PRO A 11 -13.40 -7.64 -3.05
C PRO A 11 -14.16 -6.45 -2.45
N ARG A 12 -14.75 -6.64 -1.28
CA ARG A 12 -15.35 -5.51 -0.58
C ARG A 12 -14.23 -4.67 0.01
N PRO A 13 -14.24 -3.33 -0.15
CA PRO A 13 -13.27 -2.48 0.49
C PRO A 13 -13.35 -2.66 2.00
N VAL A 14 -12.22 -2.65 2.68
CA VAL A 14 -12.19 -2.51 4.13
C VAL A 14 -12.55 -1.07 4.47
N ASN A 15 -13.33 -0.86 5.53
CA ASN A 15 -13.60 0.49 5.98
C ASN A 15 -12.37 1.09 6.68
N VAL A 16 -12.46 2.37 7.01
CA VAL A 16 -11.37 3.14 7.62
C VAL A 16 -10.91 2.52 8.94
N ASP A 17 -11.85 2.14 9.83
CA ASP A 17 -11.51 1.58 11.14
C ASP A 17 -10.88 0.19 11.02
N GLN A 18 -11.33 -0.60 10.06
CA GLN A 18 -10.73 -1.90 9.73
C GLN A 18 -9.30 -1.74 9.19
N ALA A 19 -9.07 -0.75 8.33
CA ALA A 19 -7.74 -0.46 7.82
C ALA A 19 -6.79 0.00 8.95
N ARG A 20 -7.29 0.84 9.86
CA ARG A 20 -6.55 1.23 11.08
C ARG A 20 -6.22 0.03 11.96
N GLY A 21 -7.21 -0.81 12.23
CA GLY A 21 -7.03 -2.02 13.02
C GLY A 21 -5.96 -2.93 12.42
N LEU A 22 -5.98 -3.13 11.10
CA LEU A 22 -4.97 -3.93 10.39
C LEU A 22 -3.55 -3.37 10.59
N LEU A 23 -3.37 -2.05 10.50
CA LEU A 23 -2.07 -1.42 10.70
C LEU A 23 -1.62 -1.48 12.17
N ALA A 24 -2.54 -1.30 13.12
CA ALA A 24 -2.23 -1.39 14.54
C ALA A 24 -1.87 -2.82 14.97
N GLU A 25 -2.58 -3.83 14.44
CA GLU A 25 -2.38 -5.24 14.77
C GLU A 25 -1.03 -5.80 14.30
N THR A 26 -0.35 -5.14 13.33
CA THR A 26 1.00 -5.54 12.93
C THR A 26 1.99 -5.45 14.09
N ALA A 27 1.76 -4.58 15.06
CA ALA A 27 2.62 -4.37 16.22
C ALA A 27 2.70 -5.57 17.19
N GLU A 28 1.88 -6.61 16.99
CA GLU A 28 1.85 -7.79 17.85
C GLU A 28 2.52 -9.03 17.24
N GLN A 29 3.19 -8.89 16.08
CA GLN A 29 3.69 -10.03 15.31
C GLN A 29 5.20 -10.01 15.11
N GLY A 30 5.90 -11.01 15.66
CA GLY A 30 7.32 -11.20 15.42
C GLY A 30 8.23 -10.21 16.16
N GLU A 31 9.42 -10.01 15.65
CA GLU A 31 10.39 -9.04 16.17
C GLU A 31 9.99 -7.60 15.78
N ALA A 32 10.41 -6.61 16.54
CA ALA A 32 10.04 -5.21 16.32
C ALA A 32 10.25 -4.73 14.86
N TRP A 33 11.37 -5.11 14.26
CA TRP A 33 11.66 -4.75 12.87
C TRP A 33 10.74 -5.48 11.85
N GLU A 34 10.28 -6.71 12.16
CA GLU A 34 9.32 -7.44 11.33
C GLU A 34 7.95 -6.77 11.39
N GLN A 35 7.54 -6.34 12.58
CA GLN A 35 6.32 -5.57 12.81
C GLN A 35 6.36 -4.26 12.01
N ALA A 36 7.45 -3.50 12.14
CA ALA A 36 7.65 -2.24 11.40
C ALA A 36 7.65 -2.47 9.88
N ARG A 37 8.28 -3.56 9.40
CA ARG A 37 8.27 -3.95 7.99
C ARG A 37 6.84 -4.18 7.47
N ASP A 38 6.08 -4.98 8.18
CA ASP A 38 4.74 -5.38 7.75
C ASP A 38 3.78 -4.18 7.82
N ALA A 39 3.90 -3.33 8.84
CA ALA A 39 3.20 -2.06 8.93
C ALA A 39 3.53 -1.13 7.75
N ALA A 40 4.82 -0.98 7.41
CA ALA A 40 5.26 -0.14 6.29
C ALA A 40 4.72 -0.65 4.94
N VAL A 41 4.77 -1.97 4.70
CA VAL A 41 4.21 -2.56 3.47
C VAL A 41 2.70 -2.31 3.38
N LEU A 42 1.94 -2.60 4.44
CA LEU A 42 0.49 -2.40 4.44
C LEU A 42 0.13 -0.91 4.31
N SER A 43 0.90 -0.01 4.92
CA SER A 43 0.73 1.44 4.76
C SER A 43 0.93 1.89 3.32
N LEU A 44 1.91 1.35 2.58
CA LEU A 44 2.09 1.62 1.15
C LEU A 44 0.91 1.11 0.30
N LEU A 45 0.36 -0.08 0.63
CA LEU A 45 -0.79 -0.62 -0.11
C LEU A 45 -2.05 0.23 0.10
N TYR A 46 -2.30 0.65 1.35
CA TYR A 46 -3.47 1.43 1.72
C TYR A 46 -3.27 2.93 1.47
N GLY A 47 -2.10 3.46 1.84
CA GLY A 47 -1.81 4.87 1.83
C GLY A 47 -1.35 5.44 0.48
N CYS A 48 -0.77 4.62 -0.39
CA CYS A 48 -0.37 5.02 -1.75
C CYS A 48 -1.08 4.23 -2.84
N GLY A 49 -1.97 3.31 -2.46
CA GLY A 49 -2.67 2.45 -3.40
C GLY A 49 -1.76 1.56 -4.24
N LEU A 50 -0.61 1.14 -3.71
CA LEU A 50 0.33 0.31 -4.45
C LEU A 50 -0.17 -1.13 -4.60
N ARG A 51 0.25 -1.80 -5.66
CA ARG A 51 0.19 -3.28 -5.74
C ARG A 51 1.27 -3.88 -4.86
N ILE A 52 1.10 -5.11 -4.39
CA ILE A 52 2.15 -5.81 -3.61
C ILE A 52 3.48 -5.80 -4.37
N SER A 53 3.46 -6.14 -5.67
CA SER A 53 4.68 -6.16 -6.48
C SER A 53 5.35 -4.79 -6.59
N GLU A 54 4.57 -3.72 -6.65
CA GLU A 54 5.09 -2.34 -6.70
C GLU A 54 5.72 -1.96 -5.35
N ALA A 55 5.05 -2.23 -4.24
CA ALA A 55 5.60 -1.98 -2.91
C ALA A 55 6.89 -2.79 -2.66
N LEU A 56 6.91 -4.07 -3.05
CA LEU A 56 8.07 -4.94 -2.87
C LEU A 56 9.20 -4.69 -3.88
N SER A 57 8.96 -3.93 -4.95
CA SER A 57 10.00 -3.52 -5.90
C SER A 57 10.78 -2.29 -5.44
N LEU A 58 10.35 -1.62 -4.36
CA LEU A 58 11.11 -0.52 -3.79
C LEU A 58 12.48 -0.98 -3.32
N THR A 59 13.46 -0.14 -3.55
CA THR A 59 14.85 -0.35 -3.16
C THR A 59 15.25 0.61 -2.04
N ALA A 60 16.40 0.39 -1.44
CA ALA A 60 16.92 1.31 -0.44
C ALA A 60 17.30 2.68 -1.05
N ALA A 61 17.43 2.80 -2.37
CA ALA A 61 17.63 4.09 -3.04
C ALA A 61 16.35 4.95 -3.07
N ASP A 62 15.17 4.34 -2.87
CA ASP A 62 13.90 5.06 -2.87
C ASP A 62 13.59 5.75 -1.53
N VAL A 63 14.41 5.51 -0.50
CA VAL A 63 14.20 6.07 0.84
C VAL A 63 15.32 7.05 1.22
N PRO A 64 15.03 8.11 2.00
CA PRO A 64 13.73 8.43 2.62
C PRO A 64 12.67 8.80 1.56
N LEU A 65 11.41 8.42 1.83
CA LEU A 65 10.31 8.79 0.94
C LEU A 65 10.04 10.31 1.04
N GLY A 66 9.95 10.97 -0.13
CA GLY A 66 9.48 12.36 -0.21
C GLY A 66 7.95 12.45 -0.24
N GLU A 67 7.44 13.65 -0.56
CA GLU A 67 5.98 13.88 -0.72
C GLU A 67 5.37 13.07 -1.87
N THR A 68 6.18 12.59 -2.79
CA THR A 68 5.75 11.79 -3.93
C THR A 68 6.68 10.60 -4.14
N LEU A 69 6.12 9.50 -4.65
CA LEU A 69 6.83 8.28 -5.01
C LEU A 69 6.60 7.94 -6.48
N ARG A 70 7.68 7.69 -7.21
CA ARG A 70 7.61 7.19 -8.58
C ARG A 70 7.47 5.68 -8.56
N VAL A 71 6.43 5.16 -9.20
CA VAL A 71 6.10 3.74 -9.23
C VAL A 71 6.09 3.24 -10.66
N THR A 72 6.79 2.13 -10.92
CA THR A 72 6.74 1.45 -12.20
C THR A 72 5.73 0.31 -12.15
N GLY A 73 4.69 0.41 -12.93
CA GLY A 73 3.61 -0.57 -13.00
C GLY A 73 3.81 -1.62 -14.09
N LYS A 74 2.78 -2.41 -14.35
CA LYS A 74 2.77 -3.45 -15.39
C LYS A 74 3.06 -2.83 -16.77
N GLY A 75 3.98 -3.46 -17.51
CA GLY A 75 4.38 -2.98 -18.84
C GLY A 75 5.33 -1.78 -18.82
N GLY A 76 6.03 -1.52 -17.73
CA GLY A 76 7.01 -0.44 -17.62
C GLY A 76 6.41 0.97 -17.52
N LYS A 77 5.09 1.10 -17.39
CA LYS A 77 4.44 2.39 -17.26
C LYS A 77 4.74 2.99 -15.89
N MET A 78 5.29 4.19 -15.89
CA MET A 78 5.58 4.95 -14.68
C MET A 78 4.40 5.86 -14.32
N ARG A 79 4.16 6.00 -13.03
CA ARG A 79 3.25 6.98 -12.45
C ARG A 79 3.84 7.56 -11.16
N ILE A 80 3.37 8.71 -10.79
CA ILE A 80 3.70 9.35 -9.52
C ILE A 80 2.48 9.20 -8.60
N VAL A 81 2.73 8.81 -7.35
CA VAL A 81 1.71 8.74 -6.31
C VAL A 81 2.10 9.65 -5.15
N PRO A 82 1.15 10.33 -4.50
CA PRO A 82 1.43 11.09 -3.29
C PRO A 82 1.78 10.13 -2.15
N VAL A 83 2.63 10.58 -1.25
CA VAL A 83 3.02 9.84 -0.05
C VAL A 83 2.60 10.65 1.15
N LEU A 84 1.75 10.06 1.97
CA LEU A 84 1.36 10.68 3.23
C LEU A 84 2.52 10.67 4.22
N PRO A 85 2.62 11.68 5.11
CA PRO A 85 3.61 11.69 6.17
C PRO A 85 3.64 10.41 6.99
N LEU A 86 2.47 9.87 7.33
CA LEU A 86 2.35 8.61 8.07
C LEU A 86 2.93 7.39 7.33
N VAL A 87 2.82 7.34 6.00
CA VAL A 87 3.42 6.27 5.20
C VAL A 87 4.93 6.41 5.17
N ALA A 88 5.44 7.63 5.00
CA ALA A 88 6.87 7.90 5.05
C ALA A 88 7.45 7.55 6.42
N GLU A 89 6.78 7.91 7.51
CA GLU A 89 7.15 7.58 8.88
C GLU A 89 7.19 6.05 9.12
N ALA A 90 6.17 5.32 8.65
CA ALA A 90 6.14 3.86 8.79
C ALA A 90 7.33 3.19 8.06
N VAL A 91 7.66 3.66 6.86
CA VAL A 91 8.81 3.17 6.09
C VAL A 91 10.12 3.52 6.78
N GLU A 92 10.25 4.73 7.32
CA GLU A 92 11.44 5.16 8.05
C GLU A 92 11.61 4.39 9.36
N THR A 93 10.53 4.12 10.08
CA THR A 93 10.54 3.27 11.29
C THR A 93 11.09 1.88 10.97
N TYR A 94 10.63 1.27 9.88
CA TYR A 94 11.18 0.01 9.42
C TYR A 94 12.67 0.13 9.07
N ARG A 95 13.05 1.17 8.32
CA ARG A 95 14.44 1.41 7.92
C ARG A 95 15.38 1.52 9.12
N ALA A 96 14.95 2.23 10.15
CA ALA A 96 15.73 2.42 11.37
C ALA A 96 15.89 1.14 12.22
N GLN A 97 14.92 0.22 12.15
CA GLN A 97 14.90 -1.01 12.94
C GLN A 97 15.43 -2.24 12.18
N ALA A 98 15.56 -2.14 10.85
CA ALA A 98 15.98 -3.27 10.02
C ALA A 98 17.40 -3.75 10.42
N PRO A 99 17.59 -5.03 10.75
CA PRO A 99 18.89 -5.55 11.17
C PRO A 99 19.85 -5.82 10.00
N PHE A 100 19.46 -5.39 8.78
CA PHE A 100 20.21 -5.63 7.56
C PHE A 100 20.79 -4.32 7.01
N ALA A 101 21.99 -4.39 6.45
CA ALA A 101 22.54 -3.29 5.66
C ALA A 101 21.66 -3.08 4.41
N LEU A 102 21.09 -1.89 4.28
CA LEU A 102 20.26 -1.50 3.15
C LEU A 102 21.17 -0.87 2.07
N SER A 103 21.62 -1.69 1.12
CA SER A 103 22.34 -1.19 -0.05
C SER A 103 21.38 -0.63 -1.09
N PRO A 104 21.70 0.47 -1.79
CA PRO A 104 20.79 1.18 -2.70
C PRO A 104 20.09 0.30 -3.74
N GLU A 105 20.78 -0.68 -4.29
CA GLU A 105 20.28 -1.54 -5.37
C GLU A 105 19.47 -2.74 -4.84
N ARG A 106 19.46 -2.94 -3.53
CA ARG A 106 18.76 -4.07 -2.94
C ARG A 106 17.33 -3.72 -2.56
N ALA A 107 16.46 -4.74 -2.60
CA ALA A 107 15.08 -4.60 -2.16
C ALA A 107 15.03 -3.97 -0.77
N LEU A 108 14.18 -2.96 -0.59
CA LEU A 108 13.97 -2.28 0.68
C LEU A 108 13.46 -3.26 1.75
N PHE A 109 12.41 -4.01 1.42
CA PHE A 109 11.78 -4.93 2.38
C PHE A 109 12.45 -6.29 2.37
N ARG A 110 12.88 -6.73 3.56
CA ARG A 110 13.64 -7.97 3.76
C ARG A 110 12.84 -9.04 4.45
N ALA A 111 13.05 -10.27 4.01
CA ALA A 111 12.59 -11.45 4.75
C ALA A 111 13.51 -11.75 5.94
N LYS A 112 13.06 -12.58 6.87
CA LYS A 112 13.78 -12.94 8.10
C LYS A 112 15.22 -13.46 7.89
N ARG A 113 15.48 -14.08 6.74
CA ARG A 113 16.82 -14.58 6.37
C ARG A 113 17.64 -13.56 5.56
N GLY A 114 17.21 -12.30 5.49
CA GLY A 114 17.92 -11.22 4.78
C GLY A 114 17.71 -11.19 3.27
N GLY A 115 16.96 -12.12 2.67
CA GLY A 115 16.54 -12.06 1.27
C GLY A 115 15.44 -11.01 1.04
N ALA A 116 15.07 -10.74 -0.22
CA ALA A 116 13.92 -9.88 -0.54
C ALA A 116 12.62 -10.48 0.02
N LEU A 117 11.73 -9.62 0.52
CA LEU A 117 10.41 -10.04 0.98
C LEU A 117 9.56 -10.51 -0.19
N GLY A 118 8.95 -11.67 -0.07
CA GLY A 118 8.09 -12.22 -1.12
C GLY A 118 6.61 -11.87 -0.96
N PRO A 119 5.83 -11.82 -2.07
CA PRO A 119 4.39 -11.51 -2.01
C PRO A 119 3.58 -12.46 -1.11
N ARG A 120 4.00 -13.71 -1.01
CA ARG A 120 3.34 -14.71 -0.14
C ARG A 120 3.38 -14.32 1.32
N HIS A 121 4.46 -13.67 1.77
CA HIS A 121 4.56 -13.18 3.13
C HIS A 121 3.47 -12.13 3.41
N VAL A 122 3.35 -11.13 2.56
CA VAL A 122 2.34 -10.06 2.68
C VAL A 122 0.92 -10.65 2.71
N GLN A 123 0.65 -11.65 1.87
CA GLN A 123 -0.63 -12.36 1.85
C GLN A 123 -0.88 -13.12 3.15
N ALA A 124 0.14 -13.80 3.69
CA ALA A 124 0.05 -14.54 4.94
C ALA A 124 -0.16 -13.62 6.14
N THR A 125 0.61 -12.53 6.21
CA THR A 125 0.42 -11.47 7.23
C THR A 125 -1.01 -10.96 7.20
N MET A 126 -1.52 -10.58 6.02
CA MET A 126 -2.89 -10.08 5.88
C MET A 126 -3.94 -11.13 6.29
N ALA A 127 -3.72 -12.41 5.96
CA ALA A 127 -4.62 -13.49 6.36
C ALA A 127 -4.65 -13.69 7.89
N LEU A 128 -3.51 -13.56 8.55
CA LEU A 128 -3.40 -13.64 10.00
C LEU A 128 -4.12 -12.46 10.68
N LEU A 129 -3.81 -11.24 10.24
CA LEU A 129 -4.39 -10.02 10.81
C LEU A 129 -5.92 -9.97 10.66
N ARG A 130 -6.44 -10.34 9.47
CA ARG A 130 -7.90 -10.41 9.29
C ARG A 130 -8.56 -11.44 10.20
N GLY A 131 -7.91 -12.58 10.45
CA GLY A 131 -8.41 -13.61 11.36
C GLY A 131 -8.53 -13.10 12.79
N ARG A 132 -7.52 -12.35 13.26
CA ARG A 132 -7.53 -11.74 14.61
C ARG A 132 -8.59 -10.66 14.77
N LEU A 133 -8.79 -9.86 13.74
CA LEU A 133 -9.77 -8.77 13.73
C LEU A 133 -11.19 -9.21 13.33
N GLY A 134 -11.42 -10.51 13.10
CA GLY A 134 -12.71 -11.03 12.66
C GLY A 134 -13.18 -10.47 11.31
N LEU A 135 -12.23 -10.07 10.44
CA LEU A 135 -12.56 -9.51 9.14
C LEU A 135 -12.87 -10.62 8.12
N PRO A 136 -13.70 -10.34 7.11
CA PRO A 136 -14.07 -11.33 6.11
C PRO A 136 -12.88 -11.73 5.22
N ASP A 137 -12.95 -12.90 4.59
CA ASP A 137 -11.92 -13.41 3.67
C ASP A 137 -11.63 -12.48 2.50
N SER A 138 -12.56 -11.60 2.15
CA SER A 138 -12.38 -10.56 1.15
C SER A 138 -11.39 -9.45 1.57
N ALA A 139 -11.05 -9.32 2.86
CA ALA A 139 -10.03 -8.40 3.35
C ALA A 139 -8.64 -8.91 2.96
N THR A 140 -8.20 -8.57 1.78
CA THR A 140 -6.95 -8.98 1.14
C THR A 140 -6.05 -7.75 0.91
N PRO A 141 -4.75 -7.93 0.60
CA PRO A 141 -3.91 -6.80 0.18
C PRO A 141 -4.48 -6.02 -1.01
N HIS A 142 -5.19 -6.71 -1.91
CA HIS A 142 -5.87 -6.05 -3.02
C HIS A 142 -7.08 -5.22 -2.56
N ALA A 143 -7.77 -5.69 -1.51
CA ALA A 143 -8.86 -4.92 -0.90
C ALA A 143 -8.37 -3.63 -0.24
N LEU A 144 -7.17 -3.60 0.38
CA LEU A 144 -6.56 -2.37 0.90
C LEU A 144 -6.34 -1.33 -0.21
N ARG A 145 -5.78 -1.75 -1.33
CA ARG A 145 -5.63 -0.87 -2.50
C ARG A 145 -7.00 -0.41 -3.05
N HIS A 146 -8.01 -1.27 -3.05
CA HIS A 146 -9.36 -0.89 -3.46
C HIS A 146 -9.98 0.11 -2.46
N SER A 147 -9.72 -0.07 -1.18
CA SER A 147 -10.16 0.86 -0.13
C SER A 147 -9.56 2.25 -0.30
N PHE A 148 -8.27 2.35 -0.66
CA PHE A 148 -7.65 3.62 -1.05
C PHE A 148 -8.48 4.36 -2.11
N ALA A 149 -8.84 3.68 -3.21
CA ALA A 149 -9.65 4.29 -4.27
C ALA A 149 -11.04 4.71 -3.79
N THR A 150 -11.70 3.85 -3.01
CA THR A 150 -13.06 4.10 -2.51
C THR A 150 -13.10 5.26 -1.52
N HIS A 151 -12.10 5.35 -0.65
CA HIS A 151 -12.03 6.41 0.35
C HIS A 151 -11.71 7.76 -0.30
N LEU A 152 -10.80 7.81 -1.28
CA LEU A 152 -10.55 9.02 -2.06
C LEU A 152 -11.80 9.48 -2.80
N LEU A 153 -12.53 8.56 -3.44
CA LEU A 153 -13.79 8.89 -4.13
C LEU A 153 -14.83 9.42 -3.14
N GLY A 154 -14.96 8.78 -1.98
CA GLY A 154 -15.86 9.21 -0.91
C GLY A 154 -15.53 10.59 -0.34
N ALA A 155 -14.26 10.98 -0.40
CA ALA A 155 -13.78 12.30 0.00
C ALA A 155 -13.90 13.36 -1.10
N GLY A 156 -14.46 13.02 -2.27
CA GLY A 156 -14.70 13.95 -3.38
C GLY A 156 -13.59 14.04 -4.41
N ALA A 157 -12.59 13.14 -4.38
CA ALA A 157 -11.58 13.09 -5.43
C ALA A 157 -12.20 12.69 -6.77
N ASP A 158 -11.72 13.30 -7.85
CA ASP A 158 -12.15 12.97 -9.21
C ASP A 158 -11.79 11.52 -9.57
N LEU A 159 -12.75 10.78 -10.14
CA LEU A 159 -12.58 9.39 -10.52
C LEU A 159 -11.42 9.18 -11.51
N ARG A 160 -11.21 10.13 -12.43
CA ARG A 160 -10.15 10.07 -13.42
C ARG A 160 -8.77 10.16 -12.76
N VAL A 161 -8.65 11.06 -11.78
CA VAL A 161 -7.45 11.22 -10.97
C VAL A 161 -7.14 9.92 -10.21
N ILE A 162 -8.14 9.30 -9.59
CA ILE A 162 -7.99 8.02 -8.90
C ILE A 162 -7.53 6.92 -9.86
N GLN A 163 -8.11 6.85 -11.07
CA GLN A 163 -7.73 5.86 -12.09
C GLN A 163 -6.27 6.04 -12.54
N GLU A 164 -5.80 7.27 -12.69
CA GLU A 164 -4.41 7.58 -13.01
C GLU A 164 -3.46 7.15 -11.88
N LEU A 165 -3.78 7.48 -10.62
CA LEU A 165 -3.02 7.06 -9.44
C LEU A 165 -2.91 5.53 -9.35
N LEU A 166 -3.97 4.83 -9.69
CA LEU A 166 -3.99 3.38 -9.70
C LEU A 166 -3.28 2.76 -10.92
N GLY A 167 -2.94 3.55 -11.94
CA GLY A 167 -2.31 3.07 -13.16
C GLY A 167 -3.22 2.14 -13.97
N HIS A 168 -4.49 2.52 -14.13
CA HIS A 168 -5.43 1.84 -15.02
C HIS A 168 -5.12 2.22 -16.46
N ALA A 169 -4.86 1.24 -17.32
CA ALA A 169 -4.20 1.38 -18.63
C ALA A 169 -5.08 1.91 -19.77
N SER A 170 -6.22 2.53 -19.54
CA SER A 170 -7.17 2.82 -20.64
C SER A 170 -7.26 4.26 -21.11
N LEU A 171 -6.44 5.19 -20.62
CA LEU A 171 -6.41 6.55 -21.15
C LEU A 171 -4.98 6.97 -21.45
N SER A 172 -4.72 7.15 -22.76
CA SER A 172 -3.48 7.70 -23.28
C SER A 172 -3.44 9.20 -22.95
N THR A 173 -2.85 9.57 -21.85
CA THR A 173 -2.31 10.92 -21.70
C THR A 173 -1.27 10.91 -20.58
N THR A 174 -0.03 11.15 -20.96
CA THR A 174 1.04 11.53 -20.05
C THR A 174 0.76 12.96 -19.59
N GLN A 175 -0.25 13.16 -18.75
CA GLN A 175 -0.38 14.41 -18.04
C GLN A 175 0.66 14.42 -16.93
N LYS A 176 1.57 15.36 -17.03
CA LYS A 176 2.53 15.67 -15.96
C LYS A 176 1.69 16.14 -14.77
N TYR A 177 1.64 15.32 -13.71
CA TYR A 177 1.18 15.79 -12.41
C TYR A 177 2.09 16.95 -12.01
N THR A 178 1.53 18.13 -11.89
CA THR A 178 2.22 19.27 -11.29
C THR A 178 2.18 19.15 -9.76
N ALA A 179 3.13 19.77 -9.07
CA ALA A 179 3.14 19.78 -7.61
C ALA A 179 1.82 20.33 -7.00
N VAL A 180 1.09 21.16 -7.75
CA VAL A 180 -0.23 21.70 -7.37
C VAL A 180 -1.30 20.59 -7.33
N ASP A 181 -1.26 19.63 -8.28
CA ASP A 181 -2.22 18.52 -8.31
C ASP A 181 -1.95 17.53 -7.17
N ALA A 182 -0.67 17.33 -6.81
CA ALA A 182 -0.27 16.50 -5.69
C ALA A 182 -0.71 17.09 -4.34
N ALA A 183 -0.60 18.40 -4.15
CA ALA A 183 -1.03 19.08 -2.93
C ALA A 183 -2.56 19.04 -2.76
N GLY A 184 -3.32 19.23 -3.84
CA GLY A 184 -4.78 19.11 -3.82
C GLY A 184 -5.24 17.70 -3.47
N LEU A 185 -4.58 16.67 -4.02
CA LEU A 185 -4.82 15.28 -3.69
C LEU A 185 -4.44 14.94 -2.26
N LEU A 186 -3.33 15.48 -1.77
CA LEU A 186 -2.90 15.29 -0.39
C LEU A 186 -3.95 15.87 0.58
N ALA A 187 -4.46 17.09 0.32
CA ALA A 187 -5.49 17.70 1.13
C ALA A 187 -6.82 16.91 1.14
N ILE A 188 -7.25 16.40 -0.02
CA ILE A 188 -8.42 15.52 -0.11
C ILE A 188 -8.17 14.21 0.63
N TYR A 189 -6.98 13.66 0.51
CA TYR A 189 -6.60 12.43 1.16
C TYR A 189 -6.45 12.59 2.67
N GLU A 190 -5.86 13.68 3.16
CA GLU A 190 -5.78 14.01 4.57
C GLU A 190 -7.17 14.18 5.19
N SER A 191 -8.12 14.79 4.46
CA SER A 191 -9.51 14.89 4.93
C SER A 191 -10.25 13.55 4.96
N ALA A 192 -9.87 12.60 4.10
CA ALA A 192 -10.47 11.26 4.01
C ALA A 192 -9.76 10.22 4.87
N HIS A 193 -8.49 10.48 5.23
CA HIS A 193 -7.69 9.54 5.97
C HIS A 193 -7.85 9.74 7.48
N PRO A 194 -8.06 8.66 8.24
CA PRO A 194 -8.42 8.75 9.67
C PRO A 194 -7.31 9.21 10.63
N ARG A 195 -6.15 9.60 10.12
CA ARG A 195 -5.03 10.17 10.87
C ARG A 195 -4.34 11.24 10.01
N ALA A 196 -5.08 12.25 9.59
CA ALA A 196 -4.47 13.53 9.28
C ALA A 196 -4.40 14.32 10.57
#